data_4483fa5ba47dc0dbdbca014b0cd40b95
#
_entry.id   4483fa5ba47dc0dbdbca014b0cd40b95
#
_cell.length_a   1.000
_cell.length_b   1.000
_cell.length_c   1.000
_cell.angle_alpha   90.00
_cell.angle_beta   90.00
_cell.angle_gamma   90.00
#
_symmetry.space_group_name_H-M   'P 1'
#
loop_
_entity.id
_entity.type
_entity.pdbx_description
1 polymer ?
#
loop_
_entity_poly.entity_id
_entity_poly.type
_entity_poly.pdbx_seq_one_letter_code
_entity_poly.pdbx_strand_id
1 'polypeptide(L)'
;LRTHQIDLVFLDIQMPGKTGLEVVNEIGADAMPPVIFTTAYDHAVTAFDLAAIDYLIKPFDDERFEKAFRRARKMIELNQVSKLSDELRSLLSAGSQRSDGAEKREYLERIAVEMRGQVRIVPVKQIDYMIASGPYAELYVGDKRYLIREQMQALEGRLDPARFFRIHRSAIVRLDLVETLIRNPGGDYAVLLKGGVKLKVSRSRFEKLEQLMGMTI
;
A
#
# COMPACT_ATOMS: atom_id res chain seq x y z
N LEU A 1 5.41 -22.24 6.76
CA LEU A 1 4.53 -21.06 7.02
C LEU A 1 3.13 -21.46 7.50
N ARG A 2 2.56 -22.56 7.03
CA ARG A 2 1.17 -22.96 7.38
C ARG A 2 1.01 -23.57 8.78
N THR A 3 2.07 -24.02 9.41
CA THR A 3 2.03 -24.76 10.68
C THR A 3 2.65 -24.03 11.88
N HIS A 4 3.34 -22.92 11.65
CA HIS A 4 4.01 -22.13 12.68
C HIS A 4 3.76 -20.65 12.47
N GLN A 5 3.63 -19.92 13.59
CA GLN A 5 3.60 -18.47 13.57
C GLN A 5 5.03 -17.97 13.31
N ILE A 6 5.21 -17.31 12.18
CA ILE A 6 6.51 -16.77 11.74
C ILE A 6 6.37 -15.27 11.65
N ASP A 7 7.24 -14.55 12.36
CA ASP A 7 7.20 -13.09 12.43
C ASP A 7 8.04 -12.42 11.34
N LEU A 8 9.08 -13.11 10.83
CA LEU A 8 10.00 -12.58 9.81
C LEU A 8 10.59 -13.72 9.00
N VAL A 9 10.73 -13.50 7.69
CA VAL A 9 11.38 -14.45 6.76
C VAL A 9 12.59 -13.78 6.11
N PHE A 10 13.74 -14.45 6.16
CA PHE A 10 14.87 -14.18 5.25
C PHE A 10 14.75 -15.14 4.06
N LEU A 11 14.61 -14.60 2.87
CA LEU A 11 14.33 -15.38 1.68
C LEU A 11 15.37 -15.10 0.60
N ASP A 12 16.10 -16.13 0.18
CA ASP A 12 16.99 -15.99 -0.96
C ASP A 12 16.17 -15.82 -2.25
N ILE A 13 16.56 -14.87 -3.08
CA ILE A 13 15.93 -14.68 -4.40
C ILE A 13 16.29 -15.86 -5.30
N GLN A 14 17.52 -16.33 -5.24
CA GLN A 14 17.99 -17.41 -6.10
C GLN A 14 18.08 -18.73 -5.34
N MET A 15 17.05 -19.56 -5.53
CA MET A 15 17.02 -20.90 -4.97
C MET A 15 16.82 -21.95 -6.08
N PRO A 16 17.38 -23.17 -5.94
CA PRO A 16 17.11 -24.25 -6.89
C PRO A 16 15.62 -24.58 -6.97
N GLY A 17 15.09 -24.67 -8.18
CA GLY A 17 13.71 -25.06 -8.44
C GLY A 17 12.71 -23.91 -8.47
N LYS A 18 12.64 -23.06 -7.44
CA LYS A 18 11.79 -21.84 -7.40
C LYS A 18 12.56 -20.67 -6.87
N THR A 19 12.35 -19.52 -7.46
CA THR A 19 12.89 -18.26 -6.94
C THR A 19 12.12 -17.78 -5.71
N GLY A 20 12.78 -17.01 -4.83
CA GLY A 20 12.11 -16.39 -3.69
C GLY A 20 10.94 -15.50 -4.09
N LEU A 21 11.01 -14.88 -5.27
CA LEU A 21 9.96 -14.05 -5.84
C LEU A 21 8.71 -14.87 -6.21
N GLU A 22 8.93 -16.03 -6.83
CA GLU A 22 7.82 -16.95 -7.16
C GLU A 22 7.15 -17.50 -5.90
N VAL A 23 7.92 -17.76 -4.84
CA VAL A 23 7.38 -18.19 -3.54
C VAL A 23 6.46 -17.11 -2.94
N VAL A 24 6.85 -15.85 -2.97
CA VAL A 24 6.02 -14.74 -2.47
C VAL A 24 4.76 -14.56 -3.32
N ASN A 25 4.87 -14.67 -4.64
CA ASN A 25 3.72 -14.57 -5.54
C ASN A 25 2.72 -15.72 -5.35
N GLU A 26 3.20 -16.93 -5.10
CA GLU A 26 2.36 -18.13 -4.91
C GLU A 26 1.62 -18.11 -3.56
N ILE A 27 2.27 -17.65 -2.50
CA ILE A 27 1.67 -17.52 -1.16
C ILE A 27 0.70 -16.32 -1.13
N GLY A 28 0.98 -15.29 -1.92
CA GLY A 28 0.28 -14.01 -1.91
C GLY A 28 0.88 -13.05 -0.88
N ALA A 29 1.00 -11.79 -1.28
CA ALA A 29 1.62 -10.74 -0.45
C ALA A 29 0.89 -10.53 0.90
N ASP A 30 -0.42 -10.75 0.94
CA ASP A 30 -1.25 -10.57 2.14
C ASP A 30 -1.10 -11.72 3.15
N ALA A 31 -0.74 -12.93 2.69
CA ALA A 31 -0.55 -14.11 3.52
C ALA A 31 0.92 -14.32 3.92
N MET A 32 1.85 -13.56 3.31
CA MET A 32 3.27 -13.67 3.56
C MET A 32 3.68 -12.89 4.79
N PRO A 33 4.45 -13.48 5.73
CA PRO A 33 5.09 -12.72 6.81
C PRO A 33 6.00 -11.64 6.24
N PRO A 34 6.40 -10.65 7.04
CA PRO A 34 7.44 -9.70 6.67
C PRO A 34 8.69 -10.40 6.10
N VAL A 35 9.18 -9.94 4.94
CA VAL A 35 10.30 -10.58 4.22
C VAL A 35 11.48 -9.63 4.11
N ILE A 36 12.68 -10.15 4.38
CA ILE A 36 13.95 -9.57 3.95
C ILE A 36 14.53 -10.50 2.88
N PHE A 37 14.70 -9.99 1.67
CA PHE A 37 15.35 -10.79 0.62
C PHE A 37 16.86 -10.82 0.80
N THR A 38 17.46 -11.96 0.48
CA THR A 38 18.91 -12.08 0.29
C THR A 38 19.20 -12.38 -1.17
N THR A 39 20.27 -11.85 -1.73
CA THR A 39 20.61 -12.05 -3.16
C THR A 39 22.08 -11.88 -3.42
N ALA A 40 22.62 -12.60 -4.39
CA ALA A 40 24.00 -12.45 -4.87
C ALA A 40 24.13 -11.32 -5.92
N TYR A 41 23.02 -10.80 -6.45
CA TYR A 41 23.01 -9.77 -7.50
C TYR A 41 22.16 -8.57 -7.08
N ASP A 42 22.47 -7.41 -7.65
CA ASP A 42 21.70 -6.17 -7.42
C ASP A 42 20.38 -6.20 -8.22
N HIS A 43 19.46 -7.04 -7.78
CA HIS A 43 18.08 -7.08 -8.29
C HIS A 43 17.15 -6.13 -7.54
N ALA A 44 17.71 -5.06 -6.99
CA ALA A 44 16.99 -4.08 -6.17
C ALA A 44 15.70 -3.58 -6.83
N VAL A 45 15.69 -3.43 -8.14
CA VAL A 45 14.54 -2.89 -8.90
C VAL A 45 13.35 -3.86 -8.91
N THR A 46 13.61 -5.18 -8.98
CA THR A 46 12.52 -6.19 -9.05
C THR A 46 11.99 -6.57 -7.66
N ALA A 47 12.81 -6.46 -6.62
CA ALA A 47 12.41 -6.76 -5.24
C ALA A 47 11.54 -5.65 -4.61
N PHE A 48 11.60 -4.41 -5.10
CA PHE A 48 10.74 -3.31 -4.65
C PHE A 48 9.26 -3.52 -4.99
N ASP A 49 8.95 -4.28 -6.04
CA ASP A 49 7.57 -4.61 -6.41
C ASP A 49 6.91 -5.66 -5.50
N LEU A 50 7.66 -6.32 -4.60
CA LEU A 50 7.25 -7.52 -3.90
C LEU A 50 7.25 -7.41 -2.37
N ALA A 51 6.71 -6.36 -1.80
CA ALA A 51 6.39 -6.32 -0.36
C ALA A 51 7.57 -6.64 0.61
N ALA A 52 8.82 -6.52 0.18
CA ALA A 52 9.99 -6.74 1.03
C ALA A 52 10.24 -5.56 1.97
N ILE A 53 10.63 -5.86 3.22
CA ILE A 53 11.04 -4.82 4.18
C ILE A 53 12.41 -4.25 3.81
N ASP A 54 13.30 -5.13 3.39
CA ASP A 54 14.67 -4.80 3.01
C ASP A 54 15.25 -5.94 2.16
N TYR A 55 16.46 -5.74 1.64
CA TYR A 55 17.24 -6.79 0.98
C TYR A 55 18.69 -6.69 1.35
N LEU A 56 19.34 -7.84 1.36
CA LEU A 56 20.73 -8.02 1.71
C LEU A 56 21.47 -8.57 0.50
N ILE A 57 22.37 -7.77 -0.08
CA ILE A 57 23.23 -8.22 -1.19
C ILE A 57 24.42 -8.97 -0.61
N LYS A 58 24.57 -10.22 -0.99
CA LYS A 58 25.70 -11.08 -0.56
C LYS A 58 26.98 -10.69 -1.32
N PRO A 59 28.13 -10.60 -0.63
CA PRO A 59 28.31 -10.71 0.82
C PRO A 59 27.85 -9.45 1.56
N PHE A 60 27.19 -9.60 2.71
CA PHE A 60 26.81 -8.50 3.59
C PHE A 60 27.49 -8.66 4.96
N ASP A 61 27.81 -7.55 5.59
CA ASP A 61 28.40 -7.48 6.91
C ASP A 61 27.32 -7.46 8.02
N ASP A 62 27.79 -7.60 9.25
CA ASP A 62 26.92 -7.61 10.43
C ASP A 62 26.18 -6.27 10.61
N GLU A 63 26.80 -5.14 10.25
CA GLU A 63 26.17 -3.83 10.36
C GLU A 63 24.96 -3.71 9.41
N ARG A 64 25.12 -4.18 8.17
CA ARG A 64 24.05 -4.19 7.17
C ARG A 64 22.92 -5.13 7.57
N PHE A 65 23.25 -6.31 8.09
CA PHE A 65 22.28 -7.27 8.61
C PHE A 65 21.50 -6.67 9.79
N GLU A 66 22.19 -6.15 10.80
CA GLU A 66 21.59 -5.53 11.98
C GLU A 66 20.66 -4.35 11.61
N LYS A 67 21.03 -3.57 10.61
CA LYS A 67 20.19 -2.46 10.11
C LYS A 67 18.88 -2.95 9.49
N ALA A 68 18.93 -3.99 8.67
CA ALA A 68 17.77 -4.61 8.06
C ALA A 68 16.87 -5.27 9.12
N PHE A 69 17.48 -6.00 10.06
CA PHE A 69 16.78 -6.68 11.14
C PHE A 69 16.10 -5.70 12.10
N ARG A 70 16.77 -4.62 12.53
CA ARG A 70 16.16 -3.56 13.36
C ARG A 70 14.98 -2.90 12.65
N ARG A 71 15.08 -2.69 11.34
CA ARG A 71 13.97 -2.15 10.53
C ARG A 71 12.79 -3.11 10.56
N ALA A 72 13.03 -4.41 10.38
CA ALA A 72 11.99 -5.44 10.42
C ALA A 72 11.32 -5.54 11.79
N ARG A 73 12.11 -5.59 12.87
CA ARG A 73 11.57 -5.62 14.24
C ARG A 73 10.68 -4.42 14.54
N LYS A 74 11.17 -3.21 14.29
CA LYS A 74 10.37 -2.00 14.50
C LYS A 74 9.06 -2.04 13.73
N MET A 75 9.08 -2.62 12.55
CA MET A 75 7.95 -2.75 11.68
C MET A 75 6.92 -3.78 12.19
N ILE A 76 7.39 -4.91 12.74
CA ILE A 76 6.55 -5.93 13.36
C ILE A 76 5.87 -5.38 14.63
N GLU A 77 6.63 -4.68 15.48
CA GLU A 77 6.12 -4.03 16.69
C GLU A 77 5.00 -3.01 16.38
N LEU A 78 5.20 -2.15 15.39
CA LEU A 78 4.19 -1.17 14.95
C LEU A 78 2.91 -1.83 14.42
N ASN A 79 3.03 -2.97 13.73
CA ASN A 79 1.85 -3.71 13.25
C ASN A 79 1.04 -4.33 14.37
N GLN A 80 1.69 -4.83 15.41
CA GLN A 80 0.97 -5.39 16.57
C GLN A 80 0.17 -4.31 17.28
N VAL A 81 0.75 -3.11 17.45
CA VAL A 81 0.07 -1.95 18.06
C VAL A 81 -1.12 -1.50 17.20
N SER A 82 -0.97 -1.45 15.87
CA SER A 82 -2.06 -1.09 14.96
C SER A 82 -3.22 -2.08 15.02
N LYS A 83 -2.94 -3.40 15.00
CA LYS A 83 -3.97 -4.44 15.12
C LYS A 83 -4.74 -4.35 16.45
N LEU A 84 -4.02 -4.16 17.56
CA LEU A 84 -4.67 -3.95 18.88
C LEU A 84 -5.55 -2.70 18.90
N SER A 85 -5.10 -1.62 18.25
CA SER A 85 -5.87 -0.38 18.15
C SER A 85 -7.14 -0.57 17.31
N ASP A 86 -7.09 -1.32 16.23
CA ASP A 86 -8.23 -1.62 15.37
C ASP A 86 -9.20 -2.60 16.04
N GLU A 87 -8.71 -3.58 16.80
CA GLU A 87 -9.54 -4.46 17.63
C GLU A 87 -10.25 -3.69 18.76
N LEU A 88 -9.56 -2.80 19.45
CA LEU A 88 -10.14 -1.93 20.46
C LEU A 88 -11.22 -1.01 19.88
N ARG A 89 -10.98 -0.44 18.69
CA ARG A 89 -11.98 0.38 17.99
C ARG A 89 -13.21 -0.45 17.61
N SER A 90 -13.01 -1.67 17.10
CA SER A 90 -14.13 -2.55 16.75
C SER A 90 -14.96 -2.96 17.97
N LEU A 91 -14.32 -3.20 19.11
CA LEU A 91 -15.00 -3.51 20.37
C LEU A 91 -15.76 -2.30 20.95
N LEU A 92 -15.18 -1.10 20.84
CA LEU A 92 -15.83 0.14 21.27
C LEU A 92 -17.04 0.49 20.38
N SER A 93 -16.94 0.23 19.07
CA SER A 93 -18.06 0.42 18.13
C SER A 93 -19.17 -0.62 18.31
N ALA A 94 -18.85 -1.85 18.74
CA ALA A 94 -19.83 -2.88 19.03
C ALA A 94 -20.62 -2.60 20.34
N GLY A 95 -20.03 -1.81 21.26
CA GLY A 95 -20.69 -1.40 22.53
C GLY A 95 -21.63 -0.18 22.40
N SER A 96 -21.61 0.52 21.27
CA SER A 96 -22.38 1.75 21.05
C SER A 96 -23.57 1.55 20.10
N GLN A 97 -24.25 0.41 20.16
CA GLN A 97 -25.57 0.27 19.52
C GLN A 97 -26.64 0.85 20.43
N ARG A 98 -26.91 2.15 20.30
CA ARG A 98 -28.23 2.79 20.45
C ARG A 98 -28.10 4.30 20.27
N SER A 99 -28.30 4.78 19.06
CA SER A 99 -29.12 5.99 18.79
C SER A 99 -29.32 6.15 17.29
N ASP A 100 -30.56 6.29 16.91
CA ASP A 100 -31.09 6.63 15.60
C ASP A 100 -30.37 7.84 14.98
N GLY A 101 -30.02 7.71 13.71
CA GLY A 101 -29.53 8.82 12.89
C GLY A 101 -28.47 8.32 11.90
N ALA A 102 -28.70 8.50 10.61
CA ALA A 102 -27.83 8.13 9.51
C ALA A 102 -26.34 8.06 9.88
N GLU A 103 -25.73 6.87 9.84
CA GLU A 103 -24.31 6.65 10.09
C GLU A 103 -23.48 7.52 9.12
N LYS A 104 -23.04 8.64 9.62
CA LYS A 104 -22.02 9.45 8.97
C LYS A 104 -20.72 8.67 9.11
N ARG A 105 -20.38 7.88 8.10
CA ARG A 105 -19.07 7.22 8.05
C ARG A 105 -18.00 8.29 8.16
N GLU A 106 -17.28 8.32 9.29
CA GLU A 106 -16.15 9.22 9.46
C GLU A 106 -15.00 8.73 8.58
N TYR A 107 -14.80 9.42 7.47
CA TYR A 107 -13.67 9.17 6.60
C TYR A 107 -12.39 9.78 7.17
N LEU A 108 -11.24 9.23 6.77
CA LEU A 108 -9.93 9.74 7.13
C LEU A 108 -9.77 11.20 6.68
N GLU A 109 -9.50 12.07 7.65
CA GLU A 109 -9.17 13.48 7.37
C GLU A 109 -7.66 13.72 7.35
N ARG A 110 -6.88 12.92 8.09
CA ARG A 110 -5.44 13.09 8.26
C ARG A 110 -4.76 11.74 8.35
N ILE A 111 -3.55 11.67 7.81
CA ILE A 111 -2.67 10.51 7.91
C ILE A 111 -1.40 10.92 8.64
N ALA A 112 -1.04 10.17 9.68
CA ALA A 112 0.22 10.34 10.38
C ALA A 112 1.32 9.59 9.62
N VAL A 113 2.38 10.30 9.24
CA VAL A 113 3.54 9.76 8.54
C VAL A 113 4.76 9.85 9.44
N GLU A 114 5.32 8.71 9.79
CA GLU A 114 6.58 8.67 10.54
C GLU A 114 7.76 9.06 9.63
N MET A 115 8.50 10.05 10.08
CA MET A 115 9.75 10.49 9.47
C MET A 115 10.87 10.39 10.50
N ARG A 116 12.13 10.51 10.06
CA ARG A 116 13.28 10.47 10.98
C ARG A 116 13.10 11.47 12.13
N GLY A 117 12.75 10.96 13.33
CA GLY A 117 12.65 11.73 14.56
C GLY A 117 11.40 12.61 14.72
N GLN A 118 10.43 12.53 13.81
CA GLN A 118 9.19 13.31 13.86
C GLN A 118 8.03 12.59 13.19
N VAL A 119 6.82 12.91 13.62
CA VAL A 119 5.58 12.46 12.95
C VAL A 119 5.00 13.65 12.19
N ARG A 120 4.84 13.49 10.89
CA ARG A 120 4.17 14.50 10.06
C ARG A 120 2.71 14.14 9.87
N ILE A 121 1.84 15.09 10.14
CA ILE A 121 0.40 14.94 9.86
C ILE A 121 0.12 15.46 8.45
N VAL A 122 -0.33 14.57 7.58
CA VAL A 122 -0.69 14.88 6.20
C VAL A 122 -2.22 14.94 6.09
N PRO A 123 -2.81 16.09 5.76
CA PRO A 123 -4.24 16.19 5.49
C PRO A 123 -4.60 15.39 4.24
N VAL A 124 -5.58 14.49 4.32
CA VAL A 124 -5.99 13.63 3.19
C VAL A 124 -6.40 14.45 1.97
N LYS A 125 -7.03 15.60 2.18
CA LYS A 125 -7.41 16.55 1.11
C LYS A 125 -6.24 17.06 0.27
N GLN A 126 -5.01 16.96 0.76
CA GLN A 126 -3.80 17.38 0.04
C GLN A 126 -3.16 16.24 -0.76
N ILE A 127 -3.62 15.01 -0.57
CA ILE A 127 -3.07 13.85 -1.27
C ILE A 127 -3.66 13.83 -2.68
N ASP A 128 -2.80 13.76 -3.67
CA ASP A 128 -3.19 13.76 -5.08
C ASP A 128 -3.49 12.35 -5.56
N TYR A 129 -2.62 11.41 -5.24
CA TYR A 129 -2.80 9.99 -5.52
C TYR A 129 -1.91 9.16 -4.60
N MET A 130 -2.18 7.86 -4.56
CA MET A 130 -1.46 6.89 -3.75
C MET A 130 -1.05 5.71 -4.62
N ILE A 131 0.18 5.23 -4.45
CA ILE A 131 0.72 4.08 -5.17
C ILE A 131 1.18 3.01 -4.17
N ALA A 132 0.80 1.76 -4.43
CA ALA A 132 1.31 0.64 -3.66
C ALA A 132 2.81 0.46 -3.92
N SER A 133 3.58 0.31 -2.86
CA SER A 133 5.01 0.04 -2.88
C SER A 133 5.31 -1.07 -1.88
N GLY A 134 5.09 -2.30 -2.31
CA GLY A 134 5.15 -3.47 -1.43
C GLY A 134 4.13 -3.37 -0.28
N PRO A 135 4.55 -3.52 0.99
CA PRO A 135 3.67 -3.38 2.16
C PRO A 135 3.36 -1.92 2.51
N TYR A 136 3.82 -0.99 1.70
CA TYR A 136 3.65 0.45 1.89
C TYR A 136 2.70 1.03 0.85
N ALA A 137 2.12 2.18 1.20
CA ALA A 137 1.53 3.09 0.25
C ALA A 137 2.37 4.38 0.19
N GLU A 138 2.72 4.79 -1.00
CA GLU A 138 3.32 6.08 -1.27
C GLU A 138 2.22 7.10 -1.47
N LEU A 139 2.21 8.14 -0.64
CA LEU A 139 1.29 9.26 -0.73
C LEU A 139 1.95 10.39 -1.50
N TYR A 140 1.36 10.82 -2.59
CA TYR A 140 1.84 11.94 -3.39
C TYR A 140 1.05 13.19 -3.05
N VAL A 141 1.76 14.26 -2.66
CA VAL A 141 1.21 15.54 -2.20
C VAL A 141 1.99 16.65 -2.89
N GLY A 142 1.51 17.11 -4.05
CA GLY A 142 2.29 17.98 -4.93
C GLY A 142 3.63 17.34 -5.29
N ASP A 143 4.73 18.07 -5.07
CA ASP A 143 6.09 17.57 -5.34
C ASP A 143 6.66 16.68 -4.22
N LYS A 144 5.89 16.44 -3.15
CA LYS A 144 6.34 15.65 -2.00
C LYS A 144 5.76 14.25 -2.03
N ARG A 145 6.59 13.30 -1.59
CA ARG A 145 6.23 11.90 -1.47
C ARG A 145 6.44 11.45 -0.02
N TYR A 146 5.44 10.75 0.50
CA TYR A 146 5.46 10.17 1.84
C TYR A 146 5.19 8.69 1.77
N LEU A 147 5.87 7.91 2.59
CA LEU A 147 5.69 6.47 2.68
C LEU A 147 4.96 6.15 3.98
N ILE A 148 3.87 5.40 3.88
CA ILE A 148 3.14 4.86 5.04
C ILE A 148 3.06 3.35 4.91
N ARG A 149 2.97 2.68 6.04
CA ARG A 149 2.75 1.23 6.05
C ARG A 149 1.27 0.95 6.20
N GLU A 150 0.58 0.96 5.09
CA GLU A 150 -0.84 0.65 5.03
C GLU A 150 -1.16 -0.02 3.70
N GLN A 151 -2.05 -1.01 3.72
CA GLN A 151 -2.49 -1.68 2.50
C GLN A 151 -3.48 -0.80 1.73
N MET A 152 -3.41 -0.87 0.39
CA MET A 152 -4.31 -0.11 -0.49
C MET A 152 -5.79 -0.42 -0.24
N GLN A 153 -6.11 -1.64 0.19
CA GLN A 153 -7.48 -2.04 0.51
C GLN A 153 -7.98 -1.38 1.80
N ALA A 154 -7.14 -1.31 2.82
CA ALA A 154 -7.47 -0.61 4.08
C ALA A 154 -7.66 0.89 3.85
N LEU A 155 -6.78 1.51 3.04
CA LEU A 155 -6.92 2.91 2.64
C LEU A 155 -8.21 3.16 1.85
N GLU A 156 -8.53 2.31 0.86
CA GLU A 156 -9.78 2.41 0.08
C GLU A 156 -11.02 2.42 0.99
N GLY A 157 -11.04 1.56 2.01
CA GLY A 157 -12.18 1.47 2.94
C GLY A 157 -12.34 2.67 3.89
N ARG A 158 -11.27 3.42 4.13
CA ARG A 158 -11.22 4.56 5.07
C ARG A 158 -11.26 5.93 4.39
N LEU A 159 -11.00 6.00 3.09
CA LEU A 159 -11.06 7.23 2.29
C LEU A 159 -12.50 7.52 1.85
N ASP A 160 -12.81 8.80 1.71
CA ASP A 160 -14.09 9.25 1.17
C ASP A 160 -14.24 8.82 -0.31
N PRO A 161 -15.17 7.92 -0.66
CA PRO A 161 -15.37 7.44 -2.02
C PRO A 161 -15.88 8.52 -2.98
N ALA A 162 -16.43 9.64 -2.48
CA ALA A 162 -16.77 10.80 -3.29
C ALA A 162 -15.54 11.59 -3.75
N ARG A 163 -14.40 11.39 -3.10
CA ARG A 163 -13.16 12.12 -3.37
C ARG A 163 -12.05 11.25 -3.91
N PHE A 164 -11.98 9.98 -3.52
CA PHE A 164 -10.92 9.04 -3.88
C PHE A 164 -11.50 7.80 -4.52
N PHE A 165 -10.84 7.33 -5.56
CA PHE A 165 -11.23 6.11 -6.24
C PHE A 165 -10.03 5.23 -6.54
N ARG A 166 -10.15 3.94 -6.23
CA ARG A 166 -9.12 2.96 -6.54
C ARG A 166 -9.23 2.55 -8.01
N ILE A 167 -8.32 3.03 -8.83
CA ILE A 167 -8.28 2.78 -10.28
C ILE A 167 -7.58 1.48 -10.67
N HIS A 168 -6.68 1.01 -9.81
CA HIS A 168 -5.89 -0.20 -10.01
C HIS A 168 -5.61 -0.88 -8.66
N ARG A 169 -5.25 -2.17 -8.66
CA ARG A 169 -4.84 -2.85 -7.41
C ARG A 169 -3.74 -2.10 -6.66
N SER A 170 -2.89 -1.37 -7.39
CA SER A 170 -1.77 -0.60 -6.85
C SER A 170 -1.97 0.92 -6.88
N ALA A 171 -3.14 1.45 -7.23
CA ALA A 171 -3.32 2.90 -7.36
C ALA A 171 -4.70 3.39 -6.91
N ILE A 172 -4.71 4.43 -6.07
CA ILE A 172 -5.88 5.23 -5.69
C ILE A 172 -5.62 6.66 -6.14
N VAL A 173 -6.60 7.32 -6.73
CA VAL A 173 -6.49 8.70 -7.20
C VAL A 173 -7.55 9.59 -6.57
N ARG A 174 -7.25 10.87 -6.43
CA ARG A 174 -8.22 11.90 -6.08
C ARG A 174 -9.00 12.29 -7.33
N LEU A 175 -10.32 12.16 -7.28
CA LEU A 175 -11.20 12.27 -8.45
C LEU A 175 -11.21 13.66 -9.10
N ASP A 176 -11.12 14.74 -8.31
CA ASP A 176 -11.09 16.12 -8.81
C ASP A 176 -9.80 16.48 -9.58
N LEU A 177 -8.78 15.61 -9.50
CA LEU A 177 -7.55 15.75 -10.27
C LEU A 177 -7.53 14.92 -11.57
N VAL A 178 -8.52 14.09 -11.81
CA VAL A 178 -8.63 13.35 -13.07
C VAL A 178 -8.99 14.33 -14.17
N GLU A 179 -8.10 14.46 -15.16
CA GLU A 179 -8.27 15.38 -16.29
C GLU A 179 -8.74 14.64 -17.55
N THR A 180 -8.15 13.47 -17.81
CA THR A 180 -8.46 12.72 -19.04
C THR A 180 -8.51 11.22 -18.76
N LEU A 181 -9.54 10.55 -19.30
CA LEU A 181 -9.63 9.10 -19.38
C LEU A 181 -9.08 8.64 -20.74
N ILE A 182 -8.09 7.75 -20.73
CA ILE A 182 -7.39 7.29 -21.93
C ILE A 182 -7.76 5.83 -22.21
N ARG A 183 -8.30 5.59 -23.40
CA ARG A 183 -8.50 4.25 -23.96
C ARG A 183 -7.43 4.03 -25.04
N ASN A 184 -6.50 3.12 -24.82
CA ASN A 184 -5.50 2.78 -25.82
C ASN A 184 -6.06 1.72 -26.81
N PRO A 185 -5.67 1.74 -28.07
CA PRO A 185 -6.14 0.77 -29.08
C PRO A 185 -5.86 -0.70 -28.72
N GLY A 186 -4.86 -0.96 -27.87
CA GLY A 186 -4.50 -2.29 -27.38
C GLY A 186 -5.35 -2.80 -26.20
N GLY A 187 -6.42 -2.07 -25.81
CA GLY A 187 -7.30 -2.47 -24.71
C GLY A 187 -6.79 -2.12 -23.30
N ASP A 188 -5.71 -1.35 -23.21
CA ASP A 188 -5.22 -0.78 -21.96
C ASP A 188 -5.90 0.54 -21.64
N TYR A 189 -6.18 0.76 -20.37
CA TYR A 189 -6.83 1.96 -19.85
C TYR A 189 -5.89 2.74 -18.94
N ALA A 190 -5.95 4.06 -19.02
CA ALA A 190 -5.19 4.95 -18.16
C ALA A 190 -5.99 6.21 -17.81
N VAL A 191 -5.55 6.90 -16.77
CA VAL A 191 -5.98 8.27 -16.45
C VAL A 191 -4.78 9.20 -16.55
N LEU A 192 -5.02 10.42 -17.00
CA LEU A 192 -4.12 11.54 -16.88
C LEU A 192 -4.63 12.45 -15.75
N LEU A 193 -3.79 12.74 -14.78
CA LEU A 193 -4.09 13.66 -13.69
C LEU A 193 -3.62 15.09 -14.06
N LYS A 194 -4.26 16.09 -13.47
CA LYS A 194 -3.76 17.47 -13.47
C LYS A 194 -2.32 17.47 -12.96
N GLY A 195 -1.39 17.99 -13.73
CA GLY A 195 0.04 17.88 -13.45
C GLY A 195 0.79 16.84 -14.29
N GLY A 196 0.10 16.18 -15.24
CA GLY A 196 0.72 15.33 -16.27
C GLY A 196 1.03 13.89 -15.84
N VAL A 197 0.64 13.48 -14.65
CA VAL A 197 0.86 12.11 -14.17
C VAL A 197 -0.12 11.15 -14.85
N LYS A 198 0.41 10.15 -15.57
CA LYS A 198 -0.38 9.10 -16.23
C LYS A 198 -0.33 7.81 -15.39
N LEU A 199 -1.50 7.29 -15.02
CA LEU A 199 -1.64 6.09 -14.21
C LEU A 199 -2.48 5.03 -14.94
N LYS A 200 -2.09 3.75 -14.81
CA LYS A 200 -2.83 2.62 -15.37
C LYS A 200 -4.13 2.37 -14.61
N VAL A 201 -5.21 2.08 -15.36
CA VAL A 201 -6.52 1.73 -14.80
C VAL A 201 -6.82 0.27 -15.14
N SER A 202 -7.34 -0.52 -14.20
CA SER A 202 -7.81 -1.86 -14.51
C SER A 202 -9.12 -1.80 -15.30
N ARG A 203 -9.34 -2.75 -16.22
CA ARG A 203 -10.53 -2.80 -17.07
C ARG A 203 -11.83 -2.71 -16.24
N SER A 204 -11.95 -3.49 -15.18
CA SER A 204 -13.14 -3.52 -14.31
C SER A 204 -13.38 -2.22 -13.54
N ARG A 205 -12.37 -1.39 -13.34
CA ARG A 205 -12.48 -0.10 -12.65
C ARG A 205 -12.72 1.06 -13.60
N PHE A 206 -12.39 0.89 -14.88
CA PHE A 206 -12.51 1.96 -15.87
C PHE A 206 -13.97 2.35 -16.12
N GLU A 207 -14.85 1.38 -16.34
CA GLU A 207 -16.29 1.62 -16.54
C GLU A 207 -16.93 2.34 -15.33
N LYS A 208 -16.55 1.91 -14.10
CA LYS A 208 -17.05 2.57 -12.90
C LYS A 208 -16.51 3.99 -12.76
N LEU A 209 -15.27 4.24 -13.17
CA LEU A 209 -14.68 5.57 -13.16
C LEU A 209 -15.37 6.49 -14.18
N GLU A 210 -15.71 6.00 -15.36
CA GLU A 210 -16.49 6.75 -16.38
C GLU A 210 -17.84 7.18 -15.82
N GLN A 211 -18.56 6.28 -15.15
CA GLN A 211 -19.83 6.60 -14.50
C GLN A 211 -19.67 7.69 -13.43
N LEU A 212 -18.62 7.60 -12.59
CA LEU A 212 -18.34 8.61 -11.57
C LEU A 212 -17.98 9.98 -12.15
N MET A 213 -17.41 10.00 -13.36
CA MET A 213 -17.06 11.23 -14.08
C MET A 213 -18.24 11.81 -14.89
N GLY A 214 -19.44 11.24 -14.78
CA GLY A 214 -20.64 11.73 -15.48
C GLY A 214 -20.67 11.41 -16.98
N MET A 215 -19.83 10.47 -17.44
CA MET A 215 -19.92 9.95 -18.80
C MET A 215 -21.05 8.91 -18.84
N THR A 216 -22.25 9.35 -19.22
CA THR A 216 -23.33 8.44 -19.58
C THR A 216 -23.05 7.93 -20.98
N ILE A 217 -22.92 6.60 -21.15
CA ILE A 217 -22.89 5.94 -22.47
C ILE A 217 -24.29 5.92 -23.04
#